data_7e6b90d039b939cb418b67a2b8ca6d70
#
_entry.id   7e6b90d039b939cb418b67a2b8ca6d70
#
_cell.length_a   1.000
_cell.length_b   1.000
_cell.length_c   1.000
_cell.angle_alpha   90.00
_cell.angle_beta   90.00
_cell.angle_gamma   90.00
#
_symmetry.space_group_name_H-M   'P 1'
#
loop_
_entity.id
_entity.type
_entity.pdbx_description
1 polymer ?
#
loop_
_entity_poly.entity_id
_entity_poly.type
_entity_poly.pdbx_seq_one_letter_code
_entity_poly.pdbx_strand_id
1 'polypeptide(L)'
;MFWYLLSDAGILKEKRDELRNDEDLRRIYNEKFNTIYGLGFVNIINRPTRDITALKKGEELPGRRRISRIIKTENPPVVCFIGKVAYEKYIGSKDFSFGWQEPIKKSRIFVMHFPLRGEAIVRTRELRAVVQATLD
;
A
#
# COMPACT_ATOMS: atom_id res chain seq x y z
N MET A 1 3.36 -1.23 -14.09
CA MET A 1 2.85 -0.19 -13.20
C MET A 1 2.00 -0.79 -12.09
N PHE A 2 2.02 -0.15 -10.93
CA PHE A 2 1.32 -0.63 -9.74
C PHE A 2 -0.20 -0.81 -9.96
N TRP A 3 -0.80 0.12 -10.67
CA TRP A 3 -2.25 0.08 -10.95
C TRP A 3 -2.66 -1.18 -11.72
N TYR A 4 -1.79 -1.67 -12.59
CA TYR A 4 -2.05 -2.91 -13.34
C TYR A 4 -2.04 -4.12 -12.39
N LEU A 5 -1.19 -4.10 -11.35
CA LEU A 5 -1.20 -5.15 -10.35
C LEU A 5 -2.51 -5.17 -9.57
N LEU A 6 -3.07 -4.02 -9.26
CA LEU A 6 -4.37 -3.93 -8.59
C LEU A 6 -5.48 -4.54 -9.47
N SER A 7 -5.44 -4.28 -10.77
CA SER A 7 -6.37 -4.89 -11.72
C SER A 7 -6.18 -6.41 -11.79
N ASP A 8 -4.94 -6.85 -11.93
CA ASP A 8 -4.61 -8.29 -12.03
C ASP A 8 -5.01 -9.05 -10.77
N ALA A 9 -4.91 -8.43 -9.61
CA ALA A 9 -5.29 -9.02 -8.33
C ALA A 9 -6.80 -8.99 -8.07
N GLY A 10 -7.58 -8.34 -8.94
CA GLY A 10 -9.03 -8.24 -8.80
C GLY A 10 -9.49 -7.17 -7.84
N ILE A 11 -8.61 -6.28 -7.40
CA ILE A 11 -8.97 -5.15 -6.53
C ILE A 11 -9.76 -4.12 -7.33
N LEU A 12 -9.31 -3.83 -8.55
CA LEU A 12 -10.02 -2.96 -9.49
C LEU A 12 -10.76 -3.82 -10.50
N LYS A 13 -11.98 -3.41 -10.85
CA LYS A 13 -12.76 -4.06 -11.91
C LYS A 13 -12.28 -3.63 -13.29
N GLU A 14 -11.70 -2.45 -13.40
CA GLU A 14 -11.14 -1.94 -14.64
C GLU A 14 -10.00 -2.83 -15.14
N LYS A 15 -9.96 -3.08 -16.44
CA LYS A 15 -8.89 -3.83 -17.09
C LYS A 15 -7.70 -2.92 -17.36
N ARG A 16 -6.54 -3.53 -17.65
CA ARG A 16 -5.32 -2.77 -17.94
C ARG A 16 -5.52 -1.70 -19.02
N ASP A 17 -6.29 -2.00 -20.06
CA ASP A 17 -6.56 -1.06 -21.15
C ASP A 17 -7.25 0.22 -20.66
N GLU A 18 -8.11 0.09 -19.68
CA GLU A 18 -8.83 1.22 -19.09
C GLU A 18 -7.96 2.07 -18.17
N LEU A 19 -6.80 1.55 -17.77
CA LEU A 19 -5.88 2.23 -16.86
C LEU A 19 -4.68 2.87 -17.55
N ARG A 20 -4.56 2.73 -18.89
CA ARG A 20 -3.43 3.25 -19.67
C ARG A 20 -3.43 4.76 -19.80
N ASN A 21 -4.62 5.34 -19.92
CA ASN A 21 -4.78 6.77 -20.10
C ASN A 21 -4.76 7.47 -18.74
N ASP A 22 -3.92 8.48 -18.58
CA ASP A 22 -3.76 9.19 -17.32
C ASP A 22 -5.04 9.88 -16.88
N GLU A 23 -5.84 10.42 -17.80
CA GLU A 23 -7.12 11.05 -17.48
C GLU A 23 -8.11 10.03 -16.94
N ASP A 24 -8.22 8.86 -17.59
CA ASP A 24 -9.11 7.79 -17.17
C ASP A 24 -8.68 7.27 -15.80
N LEU A 25 -7.38 7.04 -15.59
CA LEU A 25 -6.85 6.58 -14.32
C LEU A 25 -7.15 7.58 -13.21
N ARG A 26 -6.94 8.87 -13.47
CA ARG A 26 -7.21 9.93 -12.48
C ARG A 26 -8.69 9.99 -12.13
N ARG A 27 -9.57 9.86 -13.12
CA ARG A 27 -11.01 9.83 -12.90
C ARG A 27 -11.42 8.63 -12.03
N ILE A 28 -10.91 7.43 -12.35
CA ILE A 28 -11.17 6.22 -11.60
C ILE A 28 -10.66 6.38 -10.16
N TYR A 29 -9.46 6.92 -10.00
CA TYR A 29 -8.88 7.17 -8.68
C TYR A 29 -9.78 8.10 -7.85
N ASN A 30 -10.19 9.23 -8.42
CA ASN A 30 -10.99 10.22 -7.70
C ASN A 30 -12.40 9.74 -7.41
N GLU A 31 -13.04 9.01 -8.31
CA GLU A 31 -14.44 8.64 -8.21
C GLU A 31 -14.67 7.28 -7.55
N LYS A 32 -13.74 6.34 -7.66
CA LYS A 32 -13.99 4.95 -7.29
C LYS A 32 -13.09 4.38 -6.20
N PHE A 33 -11.83 4.81 -6.10
CA PHE A 33 -10.87 4.14 -5.22
C PHE A 33 -11.35 4.12 -3.78
N ASN A 34 -11.74 5.25 -3.25
CA ASN A 34 -12.17 5.35 -1.85
C ASN A 34 -13.60 4.85 -1.65
N THR A 35 -14.53 5.33 -2.48
CA THR A 35 -15.95 5.11 -2.25
C THR A 35 -16.46 3.74 -2.72
N ILE A 36 -15.90 3.19 -3.79
CA ILE A 36 -16.35 1.92 -4.35
C ILE A 36 -15.44 0.77 -3.94
N TYR A 37 -14.12 0.97 -4.05
CA TYR A 37 -13.16 -0.09 -3.76
C TYR A 37 -12.65 -0.09 -2.33
N GLY A 38 -12.96 0.94 -1.55
CA GLY A 38 -12.50 1.04 -0.17
C GLY A 38 -10.98 1.14 -0.06
N LEU A 39 -10.32 1.75 -1.05
CA LEU A 39 -8.88 1.90 -1.08
C LEU A 39 -8.47 3.28 -0.61
N GLY A 40 -7.53 3.33 0.31
CA GLY A 40 -6.87 4.57 0.70
C GLY A 40 -5.37 4.43 0.50
N PHE A 41 -4.74 5.50 0.07
CA PHE A 41 -3.29 5.54 -0.12
C PHE A 41 -2.69 6.65 0.72
N VAL A 42 -1.59 6.36 1.38
CA VAL A 42 -0.87 7.34 2.18
C VAL A 42 0.62 7.08 2.05
N ASN A 43 1.39 8.15 1.90
CA ASN A 43 2.84 8.06 1.86
C ASN A 43 3.42 8.32 3.24
N ILE A 44 4.41 7.52 3.63
CA ILE A 44 5.13 7.78 4.88
C ILE A 44 6.05 8.99 4.72
N ILE A 45 6.54 9.24 3.50
CA ILE A 45 7.32 10.42 3.16
C ILE A 45 6.53 11.27 2.19
N ASN A 46 6.35 12.55 2.51
CA ASN A 46 5.41 13.43 1.80
C ASN A 46 6.04 14.25 0.68
N ARG A 47 7.31 14.05 0.38
CA ARG A 47 7.99 14.73 -0.72
C ARG A 47 8.47 13.73 -1.75
N PRO A 48 8.57 14.12 -3.03
CA PRO A 48 9.21 13.27 -4.02
C PRO A 48 10.67 13.02 -3.63
N THR A 49 11.10 11.77 -3.74
CA THR A 49 12.48 11.40 -3.49
C THR A 49 12.89 10.35 -4.51
N ARG A 50 14.09 10.50 -5.05
CA ARG A 50 14.64 9.53 -6.01
C ARG A 50 14.99 8.21 -5.34
N ASP A 51 15.43 8.29 -4.11
CA ASP A 51 15.92 7.15 -3.38
C ASP A 51 15.55 7.30 -1.92
N ILE A 52 14.94 6.26 -1.38
CA ILE A 52 14.52 6.24 0.01
C ILE A 52 15.71 6.30 0.97
N THR A 53 16.93 5.96 0.49
CA THR A 53 18.14 6.09 1.28
C THR A 53 18.61 7.54 1.44
N ALA A 54 18.07 8.46 0.62
CA ALA A 54 18.39 9.88 0.68
C ALA A 54 17.57 10.64 1.72
N LEU A 55 16.81 9.93 2.57
CA LEU A 55 15.97 10.55 3.58
C LEU A 55 16.81 11.13 4.72
N LYS A 56 16.37 12.29 5.22
CA LYS A 56 16.97 12.91 6.38
C LYS A 56 16.54 12.18 7.65
N LYS A 57 17.37 12.23 8.68
CA LYS A 57 17.06 11.62 9.97
C LYS A 57 15.75 12.21 10.54
N GLY A 58 14.81 11.35 10.89
CA GLY A 58 13.54 11.77 11.47
C GLY A 58 12.50 12.25 10.47
N GLU A 59 12.80 12.24 9.17
CA GLU A 59 11.88 12.70 8.14
C GLU A 59 10.60 11.87 8.06
N GLU A 60 10.66 10.61 8.50
CA GLU A 60 9.53 9.68 8.50
C GLU A 60 8.55 9.91 9.67
N LEU A 61 8.91 10.67 10.68
CA LEU A 61 8.10 10.82 11.89
C LEU A 61 6.70 11.40 11.65
N PRO A 62 6.55 12.47 10.83
CA PRO A 62 5.20 12.95 10.51
C PRO A 62 4.36 11.92 9.80
N GLY A 63 4.98 11.10 8.93
CA GLY A 63 4.30 10.01 8.23
C GLY A 63 3.83 8.92 9.18
N ARG A 64 4.66 8.55 10.15
CA ARG A 64 4.26 7.60 11.21
C ARG A 64 3.02 8.07 11.93
N ARG A 65 3.00 9.34 12.33
CA ARG A 65 1.85 9.91 13.04
C ARG A 65 0.60 9.90 12.18
N ARG A 66 0.74 10.24 10.91
CA ARG A 66 -0.37 10.25 9.96
C ARG A 66 -0.95 8.84 9.76
N ILE A 67 -0.10 7.85 9.56
CA ILE A 67 -0.53 6.45 9.38
C ILE A 67 -1.18 5.93 10.66
N SER A 68 -0.58 6.18 11.81
CA SER A 68 -1.14 5.75 13.10
C SER A 68 -2.52 6.35 13.35
N ARG A 69 -2.71 7.62 12.99
CA ARG A 69 -4.01 8.28 13.11
C ARG A 69 -5.06 7.65 12.20
N ILE A 70 -4.68 7.33 10.96
CA ILE A 70 -5.59 6.67 10.02
C ILE A 70 -6.00 5.30 10.55
N ILE A 71 -5.06 4.51 11.05
CA ILE A 71 -5.36 3.20 11.63
C ILE A 71 -6.34 3.33 12.79
N LYS A 72 -6.13 4.33 13.64
CA LYS A 72 -6.96 4.55 14.81
C LYS A 72 -8.37 5.05 14.45
N THR A 73 -8.48 5.98 13.51
CA THR A 73 -9.75 6.66 13.19
C THR A 73 -10.56 5.92 12.15
N GLU A 74 -9.92 5.33 11.14
CA GLU A 74 -10.61 4.67 10.02
C GLU A 74 -10.81 3.18 10.25
N ASN A 75 -10.06 2.57 11.16
CA ASN A 75 -10.10 1.13 11.46
C ASN A 75 -10.07 0.26 10.19
N PRO A 76 -9.11 0.46 9.28
CA PRO A 76 -9.07 -0.38 8.08
C PRO A 76 -8.85 -1.84 8.47
N PRO A 77 -9.53 -2.80 7.82
CA PRO A 77 -9.33 -4.22 8.14
C PRO A 77 -7.91 -4.69 7.82
N VAL A 78 -7.30 -4.15 6.76
CA VAL A 78 -5.94 -4.49 6.36
C VAL A 78 -5.18 -3.22 5.98
N VAL A 79 -3.96 -3.11 6.47
CA VAL A 79 -3.01 -2.08 6.04
C VAL A 79 -1.85 -2.79 5.35
N CYS A 80 -1.63 -2.47 4.08
CA CYS A 80 -0.57 -3.07 3.28
C CYS A 80 0.56 -2.07 3.08
N PHE A 81 1.74 -2.41 3.59
CA PHE A 81 2.94 -1.60 3.35
C PHE A 81 3.59 -2.08 2.06
N ILE A 82 3.76 -1.16 1.13
CA ILE A 82 4.31 -1.44 -0.19
C ILE A 82 5.82 -1.31 -0.12
N GLY A 83 6.48 -2.46 0.05
CA GLY A 83 7.91 -2.53 0.18
C GLY A 83 8.41 -2.56 1.63
N LYS A 84 9.51 -3.24 1.80
CA LYS A 84 10.16 -3.45 3.09
C LYS A 84 10.52 -2.14 3.79
N VAL A 85 11.01 -1.16 3.04
CA VAL A 85 11.50 0.08 3.61
C VAL A 85 10.37 0.92 4.19
N ALA A 86 9.18 0.90 3.57
CA ALA A 86 8.02 1.62 4.10
C ALA A 86 7.67 1.13 5.50
N TYR A 87 7.64 -0.18 5.69
CA TYR A 87 7.34 -0.76 7.01
C TYR A 87 8.47 -0.50 8.00
N GLU A 88 9.72 -0.66 7.57
CA GLU A 88 10.90 -0.36 8.38
C GLU A 88 10.86 1.07 8.94
N LYS A 89 10.53 2.03 8.08
CA LYS A 89 10.41 3.43 8.52
C LYS A 89 9.24 3.64 9.46
N TYR A 90 8.18 2.87 9.30
CA TYR A 90 7.01 2.99 10.19
C TYR A 90 7.28 2.44 11.58
N ILE A 91 7.84 1.22 11.70
CA ILE A 91 8.07 0.60 13.01
C ILE A 91 9.40 0.97 13.64
N GLY A 92 10.34 1.52 12.86
CA GLY A 92 11.66 1.89 13.35
C GLY A 92 12.60 0.71 13.58
N SER A 93 12.37 -0.42 12.92
CA SER A 93 13.16 -1.64 13.07
C SER A 93 13.30 -2.35 11.73
N LYS A 94 14.43 -3.04 11.55
CA LYS A 94 14.66 -3.90 10.39
C LYS A 94 14.39 -5.37 10.68
N ASP A 95 13.98 -5.68 11.89
CA ASP A 95 13.81 -7.05 12.34
C ASP A 95 12.40 -7.57 12.03
N PHE A 96 12.17 -7.86 10.75
CA PHE A 96 10.93 -8.46 10.26
C PHE A 96 11.15 -9.10 8.89
N SER A 97 10.20 -9.92 8.47
CA SER A 97 10.18 -10.52 7.14
C SER A 97 8.93 -10.07 6.39
N PHE A 98 8.87 -10.36 5.08
CA PHE A 98 7.68 -10.06 4.27
C PHE A 98 6.47 -10.88 4.74
N GLY A 99 5.29 -10.41 4.37
CA GLY A 99 4.04 -11.09 4.69
C GLY A 99 3.32 -10.45 5.88
N TRP A 100 2.55 -11.27 6.57
CA TRP A 100 1.76 -10.81 7.72
C TRP A 100 2.64 -10.48 8.92
N GLN A 101 2.30 -9.37 9.57
CA GLN A 101 2.98 -8.88 10.77
C GLN A 101 2.02 -8.88 11.93
N GLU A 102 2.50 -8.49 13.11
CA GLU A 102 1.65 -8.29 14.28
C GLU A 102 0.60 -7.23 13.95
N PRO A 103 -0.67 -7.45 14.32
CA PRO A 103 -1.72 -6.46 14.10
C PRO A 103 -1.44 -5.17 14.87
N ILE A 104 -1.91 -4.07 14.30
CA ILE A 104 -1.90 -2.78 14.99
C ILE A 104 -3.36 -2.42 15.25
N LYS A 105 -3.75 -2.39 16.53
CA LYS A 105 -5.15 -2.22 16.94
C LYS A 105 -6.02 -3.28 16.25
N LYS A 106 -7.02 -2.88 15.47
CA LYS A 106 -7.91 -3.81 14.77
C LYS A 106 -7.48 -4.11 13.33
N SER A 107 -6.37 -3.53 12.89
CA SER A 107 -5.89 -3.70 11.52
C SER A 107 -4.86 -4.81 11.42
N ARG A 108 -5.08 -5.73 10.48
CA ARG A 108 -4.07 -6.70 10.09
C ARG A 108 -3.04 -6.00 9.22
N ILE A 109 -1.77 -6.35 9.39
CA ILE A 109 -0.67 -5.68 8.70
C ILE A 109 0.02 -6.65 7.77
N PHE A 110 0.20 -6.22 6.52
CA PHE A 110 0.91 -7.01 5.51
C PHE A 110 2.03 -6.19 4.90
N VAL A 111 3.22 -6.78 4.76
CA VAL A 111 4.35 -6.15 4.06
C VAL A 111 4.58 -6.90 2.76
N MET A 112 4.33 -6.23 1.64
CA MET A 112 4.50 -6.82 0.32
C MET A 112 5.83 -6.41 -0.29
N HIS A 113 6.28 -7.18 -1.28
CA HIS A 113 7.46 -6.83 -2.06
C HIS A 113 7.19 -5.57 -2.88
N PHE A 114 8.22 -4.74 -3.02
CA PHE A 114 8.09 -3.52 -3.81
C PHE A 114 7.76 -3.87 -5.26
N PRO A 115 6.76 -3.19 -5.88
CA PRO A 115 6.22 -3.62 -7.19
C PRO A 115 7.20 -3.60 -8.35
N LEU A 116 8.29 -2.88 -8.26
CA LEU A 116 9.30 -2.81 -9.33
C LEU A 116 10.41 -3.85 -9.16
N ARG A 117 10.32 -4.71 -8.13
CA ARG A 117 11.33 -5.73 -7.84
C ARG A 117 10.68 -7.10 -7.78
N GLY A 118 11.45 -8.12 -8.16
CA GLY A 118 10.98 -9.49 -8.15
C GLY A 118 10.00 -9.80 -9.27
N GLU A 119 9.37 -10.95 -9.20
CA GLU A 119 8.45 -11.43 -10.22
C GLU A 119 7.04 -10.88 -9.99
N ALA A 120 6.39 -10.48 -11.09
CA ALA A 120 5.04 -9.93 -11.03
C ALA A 120 4.03 -10.90 -10.41
N ILE A 121 4.22 -12.22 -10.61
CA ILE A 121 3.32 -13.23 -10.06
C ILE A 121 3.34 -13.23 -8.52
N VAL A 122 4.49 -13.00 -7.92
CA VAL A 122 4.62 -12.92 -6.45
C VAL A 122 3.83 -11.72 -5.94
N ARG A 123 3.99 -10.57 -6.56
CA ARG A 123 3.31 -9.34 -6.15
C ARG A 123 1.80 -9.44 -6.31
N THR A 124 1.34 -10.06 -7.39
CA THR A 124 -0.09 -10.29 -7.62
C THR A 124 -0.66 -11.23 -6.57
N ARG A 125 0.07 -12.28 -6.22
CA ARG A 125 -0.32 -13.25 -5.19
C ARG A 125 -0.42 -12.57 -3.82
N GLU A 126 0.54 -11.71 -3.50
CA GLU A 126 0.52 -10.97 -2.24
C GLU A 126 -0.72 -10.06 -2.15
N LEU A 127 -1.02 -9.32 -3.22
CA LEU A 127 -2.20 -8.46 -3.25
C LEU A 127 -3.50 -9.26 -3.13
N ARG A 128 -3.57 -10.44 -3.74
CA ARG A 128 -4.74 -11.32 -3.60
C ARG A 128 -4.91 -11.79 -2.16
N ALA A 129 -3.82 -12.06 -1.46
CA ALA A 129 -3.88 -12.43 -0.05
C ALA A 129 -4.44 -11.28 0.79
N VAL A 130 -4.05 -10.05 0.50
CA VAL A 130 -4.57 -8.86 1.18
C VAL A 130 -6.07 -8.72 0.93
N VAL A 131 -6.51 -8.87 -0.32
CA VAL A 131 -7.94 -8.79 -0.67
C VAL A 131 -8.73 -9.85 0.07
N GLN A 132 -8.26 -11.09 0.07
CA GLN A 132 -8.94 -12.19 0.76
C GLN A 132 -9.10 -11.90 2.25
N ALA A 133 -8.08 -11.32 2.87
CA ALA A 133 -8.14 -10.98 4.28
C ALA A 133 -9.18 -9.89 4.59
N THR A 134 -9.50 -9.01 3.64
CA THR A 134 -10.53 -7.99 3.85
C THR A 134 -11.94 -8.58 3.79
N LEU A 135 -12.10 -9.77 3.17
CA LEU A 135 -13.39 -10.44 3.08
C LEU A 135 -13.67 -11.34 4.29
N ASP A 136 -12.64 -11.65 5.05
CA ASP A 136 -12.75 -12.45 6.26
C ASP A 136 -13.21 -11.57 7.44
#